data_cf2cac8e4e7fe713040d3f92500ff8fa
#
_entry.id   cf2cac8e4e7fe713040d3f92500ff8fa
#
_cell.length_a   1.000
_cell.length_b   1.000
_cell.length_c   1.000
_cell.angle_alpha   90.00
_cell.angle_beta   90.00
_cell.angle_gamma   90.00
#
_symmetry.space_group_name_H-M   'P 1'
#
loop_
_entity.id
_entity.type
_entity.pdbx_description
1 polymer ?
#
loop_
_entity_poly.entity_id
_entity_poly.type
_entity_poly.pdbx_seq_one_letter_code
_entity_poly.pdbx_strand_id
1 'polypeptide(L)'
;MLLVLVAAVITLLGWMLWKRLASDRLQLFNDQRRGSSQLVSRGEFVDGNRHMPVALALTDGAFFYENADMQASLERQWIHEVEYDDELATGGAVGEATVLRLRCFSQTFEFVLPSGSVPQWKSFLPPHRMSEAAPG
;
A
#
# COMPACT_ATOMS: atom_id res chain seq x y z
N MET A 1 30.57 29.90 12.35
CA MET A 1 30.68 28.86 11.31
C MET A 1 30.62 27.46 11.90
N LEU A 2 31.35 27.17 12.91
CA LEU A 2 31.34 25.84 13.52
C LEU A 2 29.96 25.46 14.05
N LEU A 3 29.24 26.38 14.67
CA LEU A 3 27.90 26.16 15.21
C LEU A 3 26.88 25.84 14.12
N VAL A 4 27.01 26.44 12.95
CA VAL A 4 26.10 26.18 11.81
C VAL A 4 26.34 24.77 11.25
N LEU A 5 27.59 24.35 11.14
CA LEU A 5 27.95 23.00 10.68
C LEU A 5 27.43 21.94 11.65
N VAL A 6 27.58 22.16 12.95
CA VAL A 6 27.10 21.22 13.99
C VAL A 6 25.57 21.12 13.92
N ALA A 7 24.86 22.24 13.78
CA ALA A 7 23.42 22.25 13.67
C ALA A 7 22.94 21.49 12.40
N ALA A 8 23.61 21.68 11.27
CA ALA A 8 23.29 20.99 10.02
C ALA A 8 23.47 19.47 10.15
N VAL A 9 24.55 19.03 10.79
CA VAL A 9 24.82 17.61 11.02
C VAL A 9 23.77 17.00 11.93
N ILE A 10 23.40 17.67 13.02
CA ILE A 10 22.36 17.19 13.94
C ILE A 10 21.00 17.08 13.21
N THR A 11 20.65 18.06 12.40
CA THR A 11 19.39 18.03 11.63
C THR A 11 19.38 16.87 10.65
N LEU A 12 20.48 16.65 9.95
CA LEU A 12 20.60 15.56 8.98
C LEU A 12 20.49 14.19 9.67
N LEU A 13 21.18 14.01 10.78
CA LEU A 13 21.12 12.77 11.55
C LEU A 13 19.71 12.51 12.10
N GLY A 14 19.06 13.55 12.60
CA GLY A 14 17.68 13.45 13.07
C GLY A 14 16.72 13.02 11.97
N TRP A 15 16.89 13.57 10.77
CA TRP A 15 16.06 13.22 9.63
C TRP A 15 16.30 11.78 9.15
N MET A 16 17.56 11.35 9.13
CA MET A 16 17.89 9.96 8.79
C MET A 16 17.33 8.97 9.80
N LEU A 17 17.39 9.31 11.09
CA LEU A 17 16.80 8.48 12.14
C LEU A 17 15.28 8.39 12.01
N TRP A 18 14.63 9.50 11.69
CA TRP A 18 13.18 9.49 11.45
C TRP A 18 12.82 8.55 10.31
N LYS A 19 13.52 8.63 9.18
CA LYS A 19 13.26 7.73 8.05
C LYS A 19 13.44 6.26 8.42
N ARG A 20 14.45 5.96 9.22
CA ARG A 20 14.68 4.59 9.72
C ARG A 20 13.54 4.13 10.60
N LEU A 21 13.10 4.97 11.53
CA LEU A 21 12.02 4.63 12.44
C LEU A 21 10.70 4.38 11.68
N ALA A 22 10.41 5.19 10.67
CA ALA A 22 9.22 4.98 9.84
C ALA A 22 9.28 3.66 9.09
N SER A 23 10.45 3.32 8.51
CA SER A 23 10.64 2.05 7.82
C SER A 23 10.53 0.86 8.78
N ASP A 24 11.11 0.97 9.97
CA ASP A 24 11.05 -0.08 10.99
C ASP A 24 9.61 -0.33 11.46
N ARG A 25 8.81 0.72 11.57
CA ARG A 25 7.40 0.58 11.92
C ARG A 25 6.60 -0.20 10.87
N LEU A 26 6.83 0.07 9.60
CA LEU A 26 6.19 -0.68 8.52
C LEU A 26 6.61 -2.16 8.57
N GLN A 27 7.88 -2.43 8.83
CA GLN A 27 8.35 -3.79 8.98
C GLN A 27 7.70 -4.48 10.18
N LEU A 28 7.52 -3.77 11.27
CA LEU A 28 6.85 -4.29 12.45
C LEU A 28 5.39 -4.67 12.15
N PHE A 29 4.66 -3.82 11.44
CA PHE A 29 3.29 -4.15 11.01
C PHE A 29 3.27 -5.40 10.15
N ASN A 30 4.18 -5.51 9.19
CA ASN A 30 4.30 -6.70 8.36
C ASN A 30 4.56 -7.95 9.20
N ASP A 31 5.47 -7.87 10.16
CA ASP A 31 5.81 -9.01 11.03
C ASP A 31 4.63 -9.42 11.91
N GLN A 32 3.86 -8.46 12.41
CA GLN A 32 2.67 -8.75 13.21
C GLN A 32 1.58 -9.45 12.40
N ARG A 33 1.47 -9.14 11.11
CA ARG A 33 0.44 -9.72 10.24
C ARG A 33 0.86 -11.06 9.62
N ARG A 34 2.15 -11.36 9.61
CA ARG A 34 2.68 -12.50 8.88
C ARG A 34 2.12 -13.85 9.33
N GLY A 35 1.83 -14.00 10.61
CA GLY A 35 1.29 -15.24 11.15
C GLY A 35 -0.18 -15.50 10.84
N SER A 36 -0.96 -14.48 10.49
CA SER A 36 -2.39 -14.59 10.25
C SER A 36 -2.79 -14.23 8.82
N SER A 37 -1.83 -13.90 7.96
CA SER A 37 -2.11 -13.38 6.62
C SER A 37 -1.62 -14.33 5.55
N GLN A 38 -2.36 -14.41 4.45
CA GLN A 38 -1.97 -15.14 3.24
C GLN A 38 -0.79 -14.47 2.55
N LEU A 39 -0.75 -13.15 2.60
CA LEU A 39 0.26 -12.35 1.94
C LEU A 39 0.52 -11.09 2.75
N VAL A 40 1.80 -10.76 2.91
CA VAL A 40 2.24 -9.52 3.56
C VAL A 40 3.25 -8.85 2.65
N SER A 41 3.08 -7.56 2.44
CA SER A 41 3.90 -6.80 1.51
C SER A 41 3.95 -5.33 1.93
N ARG A 42 4.68 -4.53 1.17
CA ARG A 42 4.72 -3.08 1.29
C ARG A 42 4.23 -2.46 -0.01
N GLY A 43 3.69 -1.26 0.09
CA GLY A 43 3.27 -0.50 -1.06
C GLY A 43 3.00 0.93 -0.67
N GLU A 44 2.31 1.64 -1.56
CA GLU A 44 1.86 2.99 -1.28
C GLU A 44 0.35 3.06 -1.45
N PHE A 45 -0.31 3.72 -0.52
CA PHE A 45 -1.72 4.07 -0.67
C PHE A 45 -1.81 5.44 -1.34
N VAL A 46 -2.63 5.53 -2.38
CA VAL A 46 -2.79 6.76 -3.13
C VAL A 46 -4.12 7.41 -2.77
N ASP A 47 -4.04 8.63 -2.24
CA ASP A 47 -5.21 9.43 -1.89
C ASP A 47 -5.10 10.77 -2.62
N GLY A 48 -5.78 10.88 -3.75
CA GLY A 48 -5.65 12.03 -4.64
C GLY A 48 -4.23 12.16 -5.18
N ASN A 49 -3.56 13.23 -4.79
CA ASN A 49 -2.16 13.48 -5.18
C ASN A 49 -1.16 13.00 -4.12
N ARG A 50 -1.64 12.40 -3.04
CA ARG A 50 -0.80 11.97 -1.93
C ARG A 50 -0.50 10.49 -2.05
N HIS A 51 0.78 10.15 -1.93
CA HIS A 51 1.26 8.78 -1.87
C HIS A 51 1.80 8.52 -0.47
N MET A 52 1.22 7.56 0.22
CA MET A 52 1.60 7.25 1.61
C MET A 52 2.14 5.83 1.69
N PRO A 53 3.39 5.65 2.17
CA PRO A 53 3.90 4.28 2.37
C PRO A 53 3.03 3.54 3.39
N VAL A 54 2.68 2.31 3.08
CA VAL A 54 1.86 1.46 3.94
C VAL A 54 2.37 0.04 3.95
N ALA A 55 2.10 -0.67 5.04
CA ALA A 55 2.20 -2.11 5.10
C ALA A 55 0.88 -2.69 4.61
N LEU A 56 0.97 -3.70 3.74
CA LEU A 56 -0.19 -4.35 3.13
C LEU A 56 -0.26 -5.79 3.60
N ALA A 57 -1.45 -6.26 3.94
CA ALA A 57 -1.67 -7.63 4.32
C ALA A 57 -3.01 -8.12 3.79
N LEU A 58 -3.05 -9.38 3.36
CA LEU A 58 -4.25 -10.02 2.86
C LEU A 58 -4.52 -11.26 3.71
N THR A 59 -5.72 -11.31 4.29
CA THR A 59 -6.21 -12.49 4.99
C THR A 59 -7.38 -13.11 4.21
N ASP A 60 -7.93 -14.21 4.70
CA ASP A 60 -9.13 -14.79 4.11
C ASP A 60 -10.32 -13.84 4.10
N GLY A 61 -10.41 -12.95 5.07
CA GLY A 61 -11.56 -12.08 5.25
C GLY A 61 -11.36 -10.63 4.89
N ALA A 62 -10.11 -10.14 4.78
CA ALA A 62 -9.89 -8.71 4.65
C ALA A 62 -8.55 -8.37 3.99
N PHE A 63 -8.51 -7.17 3.44
CA PHE A 63 -7.31 -6.51 2.94
C PHE A 63 -6.98 -5.37 3.91
N PHE A 64 -5.77 -5.40 4.48
CA PHE A 64 -5.32 -4.39 5.44
C PHE A 64 -4.28 -3.48 4.81
N TYR A 65 -4.38 -2.19 5.10
CA TYR A 65 -3.33 -1.23 4.76
C TYR A 65 -3.13 -0.29 5.94
N GLU A 66 -1.91 -0.23 6.42
CA GLU A 66 -1.62 0.47 7.67
C GLU A 66 -0.21 1.04 7.72
N ASN A 67 -0.07 2.12 8.46
CA ASN A 67 1.22 2.70 8.82
C ASN A 67 1.11 3.34 10.22
N ALA A 68 2.12 4.14 10.61
CA ALA A 68 2.14 4.76 11.93
C ALA A 68 0.96 5.71 12.19
N ASP A 69 0.43 6.30 11.11
CA ASP A 69 -0.59 7.35 11.20
C ASP A 69 -1.99 6.84 10.87
N MET A 70 -2.11 5.67 10.28
CA MET A 70 -3.42 5.13 9.88
C MET A 70 -3.46 3.61 9.98
N GLN A 71 -4.64 3.10 10.22
CA GLN A 71 -4.93 1.68 10.21
C GLN A 71 -6.29 1.49 9.56
N ALA A 72 -6.32 0.76 8.47
CA ALA A 72 -7.54 0.58 7.70
C ALA A 72 -7.64 -0.82 7.12
N SER A 73 -8.85 -1.24 6.85
CA SER A 73 -9.11 -2.53 6.23
C SER A 73 -10.35 -2.48 5.35
N LEU A 74 -10.34 -3.35 4.34
CA LEU A 74 -11.48 -3.58 3.46
C LEU A 74 -11.85 -5.05 3.58
N GLU A 75 -13.10 -5.35 3.91
CA GLU A 75 -13.56 -6.73 3.89
C GLU A 75 -13.56 -7.26 2.46
N ARG A 76 -13.08 -8.48 2.25
CA ARG A 76 -12.99 -9.04 0.90
C ARG A 76 -14.35 -9.10 0.21
N GLN A 77 -15.41 -9.34 0.95
CA GLN A 77 -16.77 -9.37 0.40
C GLN A 77 -17.24 -8.00 -0.11
N TRP A 78 -16.60 -6.90 0.32
CA TRP A 78 -16.91 -5.56 -0.17
C TRP A 78 -16.20 -5.24 -1.48
N ILE A 79 -15.18 -6.01 -1.85
CA ILE A 79 -14.38 -5.76 -3.04
C ILE A 79 -15.09 -6.35 -4.25
N HIS A 80 -15.64 -5.49 -5.09
CA HIS A 80 -16.41 -5.90 -6.27
C HIS A 80 -15.55 -6.04 -7.50
N GLU A 81 -14.43 -5.34 -7.55
CA GLU A 81 -13.55 -5.34 -8.70
C GLU A 81 -12.11 -5.26 -8.23
N VAL A 82 -11.25 -6.05 -8.85
CA VAL A 82 -9.80 -6.05 -8.64
C VAL A 82 -9.15 -5.84 -10.00
N GLU A 83 -8.34 -4.79 -10.12
CA GLU A 83 -7.68 -4.45 -11.37
C GLU A 83 -6.20 -4.15 -11.09
N TYR A 84 -5.33 -4.57 -11.99
CA TYR A 84 -3.91 -4.21 -11.98
C TYR A 84 -3.62 -3.38 -13.22
N ASP A 85 -3.00 -2.21 -13.02
CA ASP A 85 -2.77 -1.25 -14.08
C ASP A 85 -1.34 -0.70 -13.98
N ASP A 86 -0.85 -0.10 -15.05
CA ASP A 86 0.43 0.60 -15.06
C ASP A 86 0.30 2.12 -14.85
N GLU A 87 -0.93 2.61 -14.71
CA GLU A 87 -1.24 4.02 -14.51
C GLU A 87 -2.28 4.18 -13.40
N LEU A 88 -2.18 5.31 -12.68
CA LEU A 88 -3.20 5.73 -11.74
C LEU A 88 -4.44 6.22 -12.48
N ALA A 89 -5.59 6.21 -11.82
CA ALA A 89 -6.85 6.73 -12.39
C ALA A 89 -6.72 8.20 -12.80
N THR A 90 -5.84 8.94 -12.14
CA THR A 90 -5.52 10.33 -12.47
C THR A 90 -4.63 10.47 -13.71
N GLY A 91 -4.15 9.36 -14.27
CA GLY A 91 -3.28 9.34 -15.44
C GLY A 91 -1.79 9.30 -15.14
N GLY A 92 -1.41 9.28 -13.86
CA GLY A 92 0.00 9.25 -13.48
C GLY A 92 0.62 7.87 -13.69
N ALA A 93 1.74 7.81 -14.41
CA ALA A 93 2.50 6.58 -14.57
C ALA A 93 3.28 6.26 -13.29
N VAL A 94 3.42 4.96 -12.99
CA VAL A 94 4.12 4.50 -11.79
C VAL A 94 5.45 3.80 -12.11
N GLY A 95 5.96 3.96 -13.32
CA GLY A 95 7.22 3.35 -13.75
C GLY A 95 7.13 1.84 -13.80
N GLU A 96 8.06 1.15 -13.13
CA GLU A 96 8.09 -0.32 -13.09
C GLU A 96 7.09 -0.91 -12.08
N ALA A 97 6.55 -0.08 -11.19
CA ALA A 97 5.55 -0.52 -10.23
C ALA A 97 4.21 -0.78 -10.92
N THR A 98 3.30 -1.39 -10.18
CA THR A 98 1.95 -1.70 -10.66
C THR A 98 0.92 -1.10 -9.71
N VAL A 99 -0.14 -0.57 -10.27
CA VAL A 99 -1.28 -0.06 -9.49
C VAL A 99 -2.26 -1.20 -9.25
N LEU A 100 -2.54 -1.47 -7.98
CA LEU A 100 -3.64 -2.34 -7.58
C LEU A 100 -4.85 -1.45 -7.29
N ARG A 101 -5.91 -1.64 -8.05
CA ARG A 101 -7.15 -0.86 -7.90
C ARG A 101 -8.24 -1.76 -7.38
N LEU A 102 -8.78 -1.39 -6.22
CA LEU A 102 -9.88 -2.12 -5.58
C LEU A 102 -11.12 -1.25 -5.57
N ARG A 103 -12.22 -1.81 -6.04
CA ARG A 103 -13.50 -1.12 -6.04
C ARG A 103 -14.42 -1.72 -4.99
N CYS A 104 -14.84 -0.88 -4.04
CA CYS A 104 -15.71 -1.24 -2.95
C CYS A 104 -16.90 -0.28 -2.93
N PHE A 105 -18.10 -0.77 -3.20
CA PHE A 105 -19.31 0.05 -3.32
C PHE A 105 -19.12 1.16 -4.38
N SER A 106 -19.23 2.43 -4.00
CA SER A 106 -19.02 3.56 -4.91
C SER A 106 -17.61 4.14 -4.84
N GLN A 107 -16.73 3.53 -4.05
CA GLN A 107 -15.38 4.05 -3.83
C GLN A 107 -14.33 3.17 -4.51
N THR A 108 -13.27 3.81 -4.98
CA THR A 108 -12.13 3.15 -5.59
C THR A 108 -10.89 3.45 -4.78
N PHE A 109 -10.13 2.42 -4.45
CA PHE A 109 -8.88 2.51 -3.69
C PHE A 109 -7.73 2.08 -4.59
N GLU A 110 -6.67 2.88 -4.61
CA GLU A 110 -5.49 2.58 -5.41
C GLU A 110 -4.27 2.41 -4.52
N PHE A 111 -3.47 1.39 -4.83
CA PHE A 111 -2.23 1.08 -4.14
C PHE A 111 -1.14 0.86 -5.17
N VAL A 112 0.05 1.40 -4.93
CA VAL A 112 1.20 1.17 -5.79
C VAL A 112 2.01 0.01 -5.20
N LEU A 113 2.19 -1.04 -5.98
CA LEU A 113 2.90 -2.25 -5.57
C LEU A 113 4.26 -2.31 -6.25
N PRO A 114 5.34 -2.68 -5.52
CA PRO A 114 6.61 -2.98 -6.16
C PRO A 114 6.45 -4.14 -7.15
N SER A 115 7.15 -4.05 -8.27
CA SER A 115 7.03 -5.05 -9.35
C SER A 115 7.28 -6.48 -8.87
N GLY A 116 8.20 -6.66 -7.94
CA GLY A 116 8.55 -7.98 -7.41
C GLY A 116 7.44 -8.66 -6.61
N SER A 117 6.49 -7.90 -6.08
CA SER A 117 5.37 -8.45 -5.29
C SER A 117 4.14 -8.78 -6.13
N VAL A 118 4.06 -8.30 -7.36
CA VAL A 118 2.85 -8.40 -8.19
C VAL A 118 2.44 -9.85 -8.46
N PRO A 119 3.33 -10.78 -8.81
CA PRO A 119 2.92 -12.16 -9.04
C PRO A 119 2.22 -12.79 -7.83
N GLN A 120 2.71 -12.49 -6.63
CA GLN A 120 2.09 -13.00 -5.40
C GLN A 120 0.71 -12.38 -5.19
N TRP A 121 0.59 -11.07 -5.40
CA TRP A 121 -0.70 -10.39 -5.27
C TRP A 121 -1.72 -10.96 -6.24
N LYS A 122 -1.35 -11.18 -7.49
CA LYS A 122 -2.25 -11.76 -8.50
C LYS A 122 -2.66 -13.19 -8.16
N SER A 123 -1.79 -13.92 -7.49
CA SER A 123 -2.08 -15.29 -7.07
C SER A 123 -3.14 -15.36 -5.97
N PHE A 124 -3.06 -14.49 -4.96
CA PHE A 124 -3.98 -14.49 -3.83
C PHE A 124 -5.18 -13.57 -4.03
N LEU A 125 -5.05 -12.56 -4.86
CA LEU A 125 -6.10 -11.59 -5.16
C LEU A 125 -6.15 -11.40 -6.68
N PRO A 126 -6.70 -12.37 -7.43
CA PRO A 126 -6.71 -12.30 -8.89
C PRO A 126 -7.60 -11.17 -9.38
N PRO A 127 -7.29 -10.59 -10.55
CA PRO A 127 -8.15 -9.56 -11.14
C PRO A 127 -9.51 -10.15 -11.47
N HIS A 128 -10.55 -9.41 -11.14
CA HIS A 128 -11.92 -9.82 -11.45
C HIS A 128 -12.85 -8.60 -11.47
N ARG A 129 -13.99 -8.77 -12.11
CA ARG A 129 -15.03 -7.77 -12.20
C ARG A 129 -16.37 -8.45 -12.03
N MET A 130 -17.10 -8.08 -10.98
CA MET A 130 -18.35 -8.75 -10.64
C MET A 130 -19.59 -8.13 -11.23
N SER A 131 -19.57 -6.83 -11.42
CA SER A 131 -20.79 -6.06 -11.64
C SER A 131 -21.53 -6.37 -12.93
N GLU A 132 -20.81 -6.74 -13.98
CA GLU A 132 -21.44 -6.96 -15.28
C GLU A 132 -22.16 -8.30 -15.35
N ALA A 133 -21.81 -9.21 -14.49
CA ALA A 133 -22.43 -10.52 -14.49
C ALA A 133 -23.75 -10.53 -13.72
N ALA A 134 -24.02 -9.49 -12.98
CA ALA A 134 -25.11 -9.49 -12.04
C ALA A 134 -26.43 -8.93 -12.52
N PRO A 135 -26.61 -8.41 -13.70
CA PRO A 135 -27.94 -7.92 -14.06
C PRO A 135 -28.88 -9.07 -14.35
N GLY A 136 -28.90 -9.93 -13.64
CA GLY A 136 -29.91 -10.99 -13.83
C GLY A 136 -31.18 -10.59 -13.14
#